data_5a1aa671af85e14f003d1e4f7ca1ccbf
#
_entry.id   5a1aa671af85e14f003d1e4f7ca1ccbf
#
_cell.length_a   1.000
_cell.length_b   1.000
_cell.length_c   1.000
_cell.angle_alpha   90.00
_cell.angle_beta   90.00
_cell.angle_gamma   90.00
#
_symmetry.space_group_name_H-M   'P 1'
#
loop_
_entity.id
_entity.type
_entity.pdbx_description
1 polymer ?
#
loop_
_entity_poly.entity_id
_entity_poly.type
_entity_poly.pdbx_seq_one_letter_code
_entity_poly.pdbx_strand_id
1 'polypeptide(L)'
;DGLVLAAVPERGDPRDALVGCRLVDLPTDGVVATGSARRRVQLAHLRPDLRFAELRGNMTTRLEMAAAFDAIVVAAVAFERLGWADRLADVLPDTLLVPQVAQGALAVECRDDRDDLRALLARIEHGPSRIAVDAERGFLDELGGDCTLPAGAHATLLDDGLRARLTAA
;
A
#
# COMPACT_ATOMS: atom_id res chain seq x y z
N ASP A 1 -1.62 21.45 -9.88
CA ASP A 1 -1.05 22.75 -10.25
C ASP A 1 -1.20 23.71 -9.08
N GLY A 2 -0.07 24.27 -8.58
CA GLY A 2 -0.03 25.18 -7.44
C GLY A 2 -0.06 24.51 -6.06
N LEU A 3 0.11 23.20 -5.99
CA LEU A 3 0.30 22.44 -4.75
C LEU A 3 1.70 21.82 -4.70
N VAL A 4 2.25 21.71 -3.50
CA VAL A 4 3.50 21.02 -3.23
C VAL A 4 3.30 19.99 -2.12
N LEU A 5 4.01 18.88 -2.21
CA LEU A 5 4.10 17.91 -1.11
C LEU A 5 4.98 18.51 -0.01
N ALA A 6 4.33 19.13 0.97
CA ALA A 6 4.97 19.91 2.02
C ALA A 6 5.58 19.05 3.13
N ALA A 7 4.96 17.92 3.45
CA ALA A 7 5.49 16.98 4.45
C ALA A 7 5.03 15.55 4.20
N VAL A 8 5.88 14.61 4.59
CA VAL A 8 5.59 13.18 4.73
C VAL A 8 5.86 12.80 6.19
N PRO A 9 4.83 12.70 7.04
CA PRO A 9 4.97 12.20 8.40
C PRO A 9 5.48 10.77 8.45
N GLU A 10 5.76 10.28 9.66
CA GLU A 10 6.18 8.90 9.86
C GLU A 10 5.21 7.92 9.18
N ARG A 11 5.77 7.05 8.35
CA ARG A 11 5.04 6.07 7.55
C ARG A 11 4.48 4.98 8.46
N GLY A 12 3.19 4.68 8.31
CA GLY A 12 2.59 3.48 8.90
C GLY A 12 2.95 2.21 8.13
N ASP A 13 2.45 1.06 8.59
CA ASP A 13 2.75 -0.24 8.00
C ASP A 13 2.43 -0.27 6.48
N PRO A 14 3.42 -0.45 5.59
CA PRO A 14 3.19 -0.48 4.14
C PRO A 14 2.60 -1.80 3.65
N ARG A 15 2.54 -2.84 4.47
CA ARG A 15 2.18 -4.20 4.06
C ARG A 15 0.71 -4.31 3.66
N ASP A 16 0.46 -5.27 2.78
CA ASP A 16 -0.88 -5.74 2.48
C ASP A 16 -1.33 -6.78 3.51
N ALA A 17 -2.62 -6.91 3.69
CA ALA A 17 -3.20 -7.88 4.62
C ALA A 17 -4.45 -8.53 4.03
N LEU A 18 -4.77 -9.71 4.55
CA LEU A 18 -6.00 -10.44 4.24
C LEU A 18 -7.01 -10.29 5.38
N VAL A 19 -8.28 -10.15 5.01
CA VAL A 19 -9.42 -10.25 5.90
C VAL A 19 -10.24 -11.46 5.44
N GLY A 20 -10.67 -12.29 6.37
CA GLY A 20 -11.42 -13.53 6.12
C GLY A 20 -10.57 -14.75 6.43
N CYS A 21 -9.61 -15.10 5.57
CA CYS A 21 -8.77 -16.28 5.71
C CYS A 21 -7.28 -15.92 5.58
N ARG A 22 -6.39 -16.70 6.20
CA ARG A 22 -4.93 -16.56 5.99
C ARG A 22 -4.56 -17.12 4.62
N LEU A 23 -3.48 -16.59 4.04
CA LEU A 23 -3.03 -17.03 2.71
C LEU A 23 -2.78 -18.54 2.61
N VAL A 24 -2.21 -19.12 3.67
CA VAL A 24 -1.90 -20.56 3.72
C VAL A 24 -3.13 -21.44 3.91
N ASP A 25 -4.22 -20.90 4.47
CA ASP A 25 -5.45 -21.61 4.77
C ASP A 25 -6.53 -21.44 3.67
N LEU A 26 -6.26 -20.61 2.65
CA LEU A 26 -7.17 -20.43 1.51
C LEU A 26 -7.37 -21.77 0.77
N PRO A 27 -8.62 -22.16 0.49
CA PRO A 27 -8.90 -23.39 -0.24
C PRO A 27 -8.37 -23.32 -1.69
N THR A 28 -8.18 -24.47 -2.31
CA THR A 28 -7.98 -24.57 -3.76
C THR A 28 -9.18 -23.97 -4.48
N ASP A 29 -8.97 -23.22 -5.55
CA ASP A 29 -10.00 -22.42 -6.25
C ASP A 29 -10.68 -21.34 -5.37
N GLY A 30 -10.10 -21.01 -4.22
CA GLY A 30 -10.60 -19.97 -3.32
C GLY A 30 -10.71 -18.61 -4.02
N VAL A 31 -11.71 -17.83 -3.65
CA VAL A 31 -11.99 -16.52 -4.26
C VAL A 31 -11.42 -15.41 -3.39
N VAL A 32 -10.42 -14.70 -3.90
CA VAL A 32 -9.81 -13.52 -3.26
C VAL A 32 -10.25 -12.25 -3.97
N ALA A 33 -10.85 -11.30 -3.24
CA ALA A 33 -11.35 -10.09 -3.84
C ALA A 33 -10.38 -8.91 -3.67
N THR A 34 -10.08 -8.25 -4.79
CA THR A 34 -9.23 -7.05 -4.85
C THR A 34 -9.47 -6.28 -6.14
N GLY A 35 -9.53 -4.95 -6.07
CA GLY A 35 -9.53 -4.07 -7.24
C GLY A 35 -8.12 -3.65 -7.70
N SER A 36 -7.05 -4.19 -7.10
CA SER A 36 -5.67 -3.84 -7.43
C SER A 36 -5.05 -4.87 -8.37
N ALA A 37 -4.68 -4.44 -9.58
CA ALA A 37 -3.96 -5.27 -10.55
C ALA A 37 -2.65 -5.80 -9.96
N ARG A 38 -1.90 -4.95 -9.26
CA ARG A 38 -0.65 -5.32 -8.57
C ARG A 38 -0.85 -6.49 -7.60
N ARG A 39 -1.86 -6.43 -6.73
CA ARG A 39 -2.17 -7.49 -5.76
C ARG A 39 -2.56 -8.78 -6.46
N ARG A 40 -3.41 -8.67 -7.49
CA ARG A 40 -3.89 -9.81 -8.26
C ARG A 40 -2.73 -10.58 -8.92
N VAL A 41 -1.85 -9.88 -9.62
CA VAL A 41 -0.74 -10.51 -10.34
C VAL A 41 0.22 -11.21 -9.39
N GLN A 42 0.61 -10.55 -8.30
CA GLN A 42 1.53 -11.13 -7.32
C GLN A 42 0.91 -12.34 -6.59
N LEU A 43 -0.37 -12.25 -6.17
CA LEU A 43 -1.05 -13.37 -5.53
C LEU A 43 -1.28 -14.53 -6.50
N ALA A 44 -1.60 -14.27 -7.76
CA ALA A 44 -1.73 -15.31 -8.79
C ALA A 44 -0.40 -16.02 -9.07
N HIS A 45 0.73 -15.31 -8.95
CA HIS A 45 2.06 -15.94 -9.03
C HIS A 45 2.35 -16.85 -7.83
N LEU A 46 1.97 -16.44 -6.63
CA LEU A 46 2.18 -17.21 -5.39
C LEU A 46 1.21 -18.40 -5.27
N ARG A 47 -0.02 -18.21 -5.69
CA ARG A 47 -1.14 -19.16 -5.60
C ARG A 47 -1.91 -19.15 -6.92
N PRO A 48 -1.40 -19.84 -7.96
CA PRO A 48 -2.02 -19.87 -9.29
C PRO A 48 -3.38 -20.60 -9.32
N ASP A 49 -3.70 -21.31 -8.24
CA ASP A 49 -4.98 -21.97 -8.03
C ASP A 49 -6.12 -21.03 -7.57
N LEU A 50 -5.79 -19.79 -7.15
CA LEU A 50 -6.80 -18.85 -6.66
C LEU A 50 -7.58 -18.18 -7.80
N ARG A 51 -8.83 -17.87 -7.53
CA ARG A 51 -9.69 -17.02 -8.36
C ARG A 51 -9.78 -15.62 -7.80
N PHE A 52 -9.94 -14.63 -8.66
CA PHE A 52 -9.97 -13.22 -8.25
C PHE A 52 -11.30 -12.57 -8.62
N ALA A 53 -11.86 -11.81 -7.66
CA ALA A 53 -13.03 -10.99 -7.83
C ALA A 53 -12.71 -9.50 -7.67
N GLU A 54 -13.49 -8.63 -8.31
CA GLU A 54 -13.38 -7.18 -8.12
C GLU A 54 -13.90 -6.78 -6.75
N LEU A 55 -13.17 -5.87 -6.09
CA LEU A 55 -13.55 -5.25 -4.83
C LEU A 55 -13.39 -3.74 -4.91
N ARG A 56 -14.49 -3.01 -4.85
CA ARG A 56 -14.52 -1.54 -4.89
C ARG A 56 -15.28 -1.00 -3.69
N GLY A 57 -15.16 0.30 -3.44
CA GLY A 57 -15.81 0.97 -2.33
C GLY A 57 -14.80 1.46 -1.28
N ASN A 58 -15.31 2.16 -0.27
CA ASN A 58 -14.53 2.57 0.89
C ASN A 58 -14.24 1.37 1.82
N MET A 59 -13.46 1.59 2.89
CA MET A 59 -13.03 0.48 3.76
C MET A 59 -14.20 -0.21 4.48
N THR A 60 -15.21 0.54 4.90
CA THR A 60 -16.42 -0.03 5.53
C THR A 60 -17.15 -0.95 4.56
N THR A 61 -17.42 -0.46 3.34
CA THR A 61 -18.07 -1.24 2.28
C THR A 61 -17.30 -2.52 1.96
N ARG A 62 -15.96 -2.42 1.85
CA ARG A 62 -15.11 -3.60 1.59
C ARG A 62 -15.18 -4.63 2.71
N LEU A 63 -15.19 -4.18 3.96
CA LEU A 63 -15.31 -5.06 5.10
C LEU A 63 -16.68 -5.76 5.16
N GLU A 64 -17.77 -5.04 4.85
CA GLU A 64 -19.12 -5.61 4.74
C GLU A 64 -19.21 -6.68 3.65
N MET A 65 -18.53 -6.47 2.52
CA MET A 65 -18.47 -7.41 1.41
C MET A 65 -17.55 -8.62 1.67
N ALA A 66 -16.68 -8.56 2.68
CA ALA A 66 -15.67 -9.60 2.92
C ALA A 66 -16.28 -11.00 3.09
N ALA A 67 -17.47 -11.10 3.71
CA ALA A 67 -18.15 -12.37 3.92
C ALA A 67 -18.63 -13.07 2.63
N ALA A 68 -18.61 -12.39 1.49
CA ALA A 68 -18.97 -12.96 0.19
C ALA A 68 -17.80 -13.69 -0.50
N PHE A 69 -16.59 -13.64 0.07
CA PHE A 69 -15.36 -14.17 -0.50
C PHE A 69 -14.58 -14.96 0.56
N ASP A 70 -13.66 -15.82 0.14
CA ASP A 70 -12.76 -16.51 1.08
C ASP A 70 -11.79 -15.52 1.75
N ALA A 71 -11.34 -14.50 1.03
CA ALA A 71 -10.63 -13.37 1.60
C ALA A 71 -10.75 -12.10 0.73
N ILE A 72 -10.53 -10.94 1.36
CA ILE A 72 -10.27 -9.68 0.67
C ILE A 72 -8.88 -9.17 0.99
N VAL A 73 -8.26 -8.42 0.05
CA VAL A 73 -6.94 -7.81 0.25
C VAL A 73 -7.08 -6.33 0.55
N VAL A 74 -6.47 -5.92 1.66
CA VAL A 74 -6.49 -4.54 2.15
C VAL A 74 -5.06 -4.05 2.47
N ALA A 75 -4.87 -2.75 2.65
CA ALA A 75 -3.64 -2.22 3.27
C ALA A 75 -3.75 -2.34 4.79
N ALA A 76 -2.77 -2.95 5.46
CA ALA A 76 -2.79 -3.15 6.91
C ALA A 76 -3.01 -1.84 7.67
N VAL A 77 -2.27 -0.79 7.32
CA VAL A 77 -2.37 0.54 7.93
C VAL A 77 -3.77 1.14 7.90
N ALA A 78 -4.58 0.84 6.88
CA ALA A 78 -5.94 1.37 6.80
C ALA A 78 -6.82 0.78 7.91
N PHE A 79 -6.63 -0.50 8.24
CA PHE A 79 -7.32 -1.17 9.33
C PHE A 79 -6.80 -0.72 10.70
N GLU A 80 -5.49 -0.54 10.83
CA GLU A 80 -4.89 0.01 12.06
C GLU A 80 -5.45 1.40 12.38
N ARG A 81 -5.48 2.32 11.40
CA ARG A 81 -6.00 3.68 11.58
C ARG A 81 -7.48 3.73 11.92
N LEU A 82 -8.25 2.73 11.53
CA LEU A 82 -9.67 2.61 11.85
C LEU A 82 -9.94 1.85 13.16
N GLY A 83 -8.90 1.33 13.83
CA GLY A 83 -9.03 0.53 15.03
C GLY A 83 -9.58 -0.88 14.75
N TRP A 84 -9.38 -1.41 13.53
CA TRP A 84 -9.88 -2.71 13.08
C TRP A 84 -8.75 -3.73 12.85
N ALA A 85 -7.59 -3.54 13.46
CA ALA A 85 -6.44 -4.43 13.29
C ALA A 85 -6.76 -5.90 13.67
N ASP A 86 -7.67 -6.10 14.61
CA ASP A 86 -8.20 -7.41 15.04
C ASP A 86 -8.99 -8.15 13.94
N ARG A 87 -9.40 -7.46 12.88
CA ARG A 87 -10.10 -8.05 11.72
C ARG A 87 -9.14 -8.60 10.67
N LEU A 88 -7.85 -8.33 10.78
CA LEU A 88 -6.84 -8.85 9.86
C LEU A 88 -6.56 -10.32 10.19
N ALA A 89 -6.77 -11.20 9.22
CA ALA A 89 -6.48 -12.62 9.36
C ALA A 89 -4.99 -12.92 9.12
N ASP A 90 -4.35 -12.15 8.21
CA ASP A 90 -2.96 -12.34 7.83
C ASP A 90 -2.35 -11.02 7.35
N VAL A 91 -1.17 -10.65 7.86
CA VAL A 91 -0.40 -9.50 7.37
C VAL A 91 0.76 -10.04 6.54
N LEU A 92 0.71 -9.79 5.23
CA LEU A 92 1.63 -10.40 4.28
C LEU A 92 2.99 -9.67 4.29
N PRO A 93 4.11 -10.39 4.45
CA PRO A 93 5.43 -9.77 4.36
C PRO A 93 5.64 -9.04 3.01
N ASP A 94 6.33 -7.91 3.02
CA ASP A 94 6.71 -7.17 1.81
C ASP A 94 7.65 -7.95 0.87
N THR A 95 8.26 -9.02 1.38
CA THR A 95 9.04 -9.99 0.60
C THR A 95 8.15 -10.93 -0.21
N LEU A 96 6.91 -11.09 0.20
CA LEU A 96 5.94 -11.96 -0.45
C LEU A 96 5.02 -11.16 -1.39
N LEU A 97 4.55 -10.00 -0.91
CA LEU A 97 3.69 -9.11 -1.67
C LEU A 97 4.23 -7.68 -1.58
N VAL A 98 4.93 -7.23 -2.63
CA VAL A 98 5.52 -5.89 -2.69
C VAL A 98 4.41 -4.84 -2.67
N PRO A 99 4.42 -3.90 -1.72
CA PRO A 99 3.37 -2.90 -1.57
C PRO A 99 3.21 -1.95 -2.77
N GLN A 100 2.10 -1.22 -2.80
CA GLN A 100 1.93 -0.08 -3.70
C GLN A 100 2.93 1.02 -3.32
N VAL A 101 3.43 1.75 -4.31
CA VAL A 101 4.24 2.96 -4.12
C VAL A 101 3.62 3.86 -3.07
N ALA A 102 4.40 4.25 -2.08
CA ALA A 102 4.01 5.08 -0.95
C ALA A 102 2.87 4.51 -0.07
N GLN A 103 2.53 3.21 -0.17
CA GLN A 103 1.51 2.62 0.70
C GLN A 103 1.91 2.80 2.17
N GLY A 104 0.97 3.27 2.99
CA GLY A 104 1.18 3.57 4.41
C GLY A 104 1.63 5.00 4.70
N ALA A 105 2.21 5.71 3.74
CA ALA A 105 2.57 7.10 3.91
C ALA A 105 1.34 8.04 3.84
N LEU A 106 1.45 9.18 4.51
CA LEU A 106 0.52 10.31 4.37
C LEU A 106 1.22 11.41 3.58
N ALA A 107 0.56 11.92 2.56
CA ALA A 107 1.00 13.10 1.82
C ALA A 107 0.30 14.33 2.39
N VAL A 108 1.06 15.28 2.91
CA VAL A 108 0.54 16.56 3.38
C VAL A 108 0.90 17.63 2.36
N GLU A 109 -0.11 18.18 1.70
CA GLU A 109 0.06 19.17 0.65
C GLU A 109 -0.39 20.55 1.12
N CYS A 110 0.26 21.57 0.60
CA CYS A 110 -0.21 22.95 0.70
C CYS A 110 0.04 23.70 -0.62
N ARG A 111 -0.51 24.91 -0.72
CA ARG A 111 -0.22 25.75 -1.88
C ARG A 111 1.26 26.08 -1.92
N ASP A 112 1.84 26.14 -3.11
CA ASP A 112 3.25 26.40 -3.36
C ASP A 112 3.67 27.84 -2.98
N ASP A 113 2.72 28.78 -2.98
CA ASP A 113 2.91 30.18 -2.58
C ASP A 113 2.81 30.44 -1.06
N ARG A 114 2.64 29.39 -0.21
CA ARG A 114 2.47 29.49 1.23
C ARG A 114 3.72 29.02 2.00
N ASP A 115 4.77 29.84 1.97
CA ASP A 115 6.01 29.56 2.70
C ASP A 115 5.81 29.46 4.22
N ASP A 116 4.85 30.22 4.78
CA ASP A 116 4.47 30.12 6.18
C ASP A 116 3.93 28.74 6.56
N LEU A 117 3.06 28.15 5.73
CA LEU A 117 2.55 26.79 5.93
C LEU A 117 3.62 25.74 5.70
N ARG A 118 4.46 25.89 4.68
CA ARG A 118 5.57 24.97 4.42
C ARG A 118 6.51 24.89 5.62
N ALA A 119 6.88 26.03 6.20
CA ALA A 119 7.73 26.09 7.40
C ALA A 119 7.05 25.42 8.62
N LEU A 120 5.74 25.58 8.77
CA LEU A 120 4.97 24.93 9.83
C LEU A 120 4.90 23.40 9.61
N LEU A 121 4.57 22.97 8.41
CA LEU A 121 4.41 21.54 8.04
C LEU A 121 5.74 20.79 8.05
N ALA A 122 6.87 21.44 7.80
CA ALA A 122 8.20 20.85 7.94
C ALA A 122 8.46 20.26 9.35
N ARG A 123 7.72 20.71 10.36
CA ARG A 123 7.86 20.19 11.75
C ARG A 123 7.30 18.76 11.92
N ILE A 124 6.47 18.30 11.00
CA ILE A 124 5.92 16.93 11.01
C ILE A 124 6.58 16.05 9.95
N GLU A 125 7.57 16.56 9.24
CA GLU A 125 8.36 15.80 8.27
C GLU A 125 9.14 14.69 8.97
N HIS A 126 9.05 13.46 8.45
CA HIS A 126 9.89 12.34 8.86
C HIS A 126 10.87 12.00 7.73
N GLY A 127 12.12 12.44 7.88
CA GLY A 127 13.15 12.31 6.84
C GLY A 127 13.30 10.90 6.26
N PRO A 128 13.40 9.84 7.06
CA PRO A 128 13.48 8.46 6.55
C PRO A 128 12.27 8.08 5.69
N SER A 129 11.05 8.44 6.09
CA SER A 129 9.83 8.19 5.31
C SER A 129 9.82 8.98 4.00
N ARG A 130 10.27 10.24 4.04
CA ARG A 130 10.37 11.09 2.85
C ARG A 130 11.31 10.50 1.81
N ILE A 131 12.51 10.11 2.21
CA ILE A 131 13.53 9.52 1.33
C ILE A 131 12.99 8.23 0.69
N ALA A 132 12.35 7.37 1.49
CA ALA A 132 11.78 6.13 0.99
C ALA A 132 10.65 6.38 -0.02
N VAL A 133 9.72 7.29 0.28
CA VAL A 133 8.60 7.65 -0.59
C VAL A 133 9.09 8.28 -1.90
N ASP A 134 10.06 9.18 -1.83
CA ASP A 134 10.59 9.83 -3.03
C ASP A 134 11.31 8.83 -3.94
N ALA A 135 12.03 7.85 -3.39
CA ALA A 135 12.64 6.77 -4.16
C ALA A 135 11.60 5.86 -4.84
N GLU A 136 10.53 5.50 -4.11
CA GLU A 136 9.43 4.70 -4.66
C GLU A 136 8.68 5.45 -5.76
N ARG A 137 8.45 6.75 -5.59
CA ARG A 137 7.81 7.60 -6.60
C ARG A 137 8.68 7.75 -7.84
N GLY A 138 9.99 7.96 -7.66
CA GLY A 138 10.93 8.01 -8.80
C GLY A 138 10.89 6.73 -9.64
N PHE A 139 10.76 5.55 -9.00
CA PHE A 139 10.57 4.30 -9.73
C PHE A 139 9.27 4.29 -10.56
N LEU A 140 8.16 4.77 -10.00
CA LEU A 140 6.88 4.81 -10.72
C LEU A 140 6.92 5.82 -11.88
N ASP A 141 7.55 6.97 -11.67
CA ASP A 141 7.73 8.02 -12.69
C ASP A 141 8.55 7.50 -13.89
N GLU A 142 9.64 6.75 -13.64
CA GLU A 142 10.46 6.11 -14.68
C GLU A 142 9.68 5.05 -15.48
N LEU A 143 8.72 4.37 -14.86
CA LEU A 143 7.83 3.44 -15.57
C LEU A 143 6.77 4.18 -16.42
N GLY A 144 6.67 5.51 -16.30
CA GLY A 144 5.66 6.30 -17.00
C GLY A 144 4.23 5.99 -16.58
N GLY A 145 4.06 5.52 -15.34
CA GLY A 145 2.80 4.97 -14.87
C GLY A 145 2.15 5.72 -13.72
N ASP A 146 0.95 5.30 -13.44
CA ASP A 146 0.15 5.75 -12.31
C ASP A 146 -0.24 4.57 -11.40
N CYS A 147 -1.13 4.79 -10.46
CA CYS A 147 -1.60 3.77 -9.52
C CYS A 147 -2.39 2.60 -10.17
N THR A 148 -2.63 2.63 -11.48
CA THR A 148 -3.30 1.55 -12.21
C THR A 148 -2.34 0.49 -12.73
N LEU A 149 -1.04 0.81 -12.82
CA LEU A 149 -0.01 -0.16 -13.20
C LEU A 149 0.10 -1.28 -12.17
N PRO A 150 0.34 -2.51 -12.61
CA PRO A 150 0.61 -3.63 -11.73
C PRO A 150 2.05 -3.58 -11.16
N ALA A 151 2.48 -2.40 -10.73
CA ALA A 151 3.80 -2.15 -10.16
C ALA A 151 3.72 -1.93 -8.65
N GLY A 152 4.72 -2.39 -7.95
CA GLY A 152 4.90 -2.18 -6.52
C GLY A 152 6.33 -1.74 -6.20
N ALA A 153 6.48 -0.93 -5.18
CA ALA A 153 7.78 -0.56 -4.65
C ALA A 153 7.71 -0.38 -3.14
N HIS A 154 8.73 -0.86 -2.46
CA HIS A 154 8.94 -0.61 -1.04
C HIS A 154 10.41 -0.30 -0.78
N ALA A 155 10.67 0.92 -0.36
CA ALA A 155 12.00 1.39 0.04
C ALA A 155 12.08 1.56 1.55
N THR A 156 13.25 1.21 2.11
CA THR A 156 13.58 1.36 3.53
C THR A 156 14.95 2.00 3.63
N LEU A 157 15.07 3.09 4.39
CA LEU A 157 16.35 3.67 4.75
C LEU A 157 16.99 2.82 5.85
N LEU A 158 18.22 2.41 5.63
CA LEU A 158 19.07 1.66 6.58
C LEU A 158 20.29 2.51 6.93
N ASP A 159 21.04 2.12 7.96
CA ASP A 159 22.26 2.82 8.37
C ASP A 159 23.34 2.88 7.27
N ASP A 160 23.36 1.86 6.41
CA ASP A 160 24.31 1.71 5.30
C ASP A 160 23.75 2.17 3.93
N GLY A 161 22.55 2.71 3.89
CA GLY A 161 21.93 3.22 2.67
C GLY A 161 20.44 2.93 2.49
N LEU A 162 19.96 3.06 1.26
CA LEU A 162 18.58 2.82 0.89
C LEU A 162 18.43 1.43 0.27
N ARG A 163 17.56 0.61 0.84
CA ARG A 163 17.14 -0.66 0.24
C ARG A 163 15.76 -0.52 -0.39
N ALA A 164 15.60 -0.97 -1.62
CA ALA A 164 14.30 -1.02 -2.28
C ALA A 164 13.97 -2.42 -2.80
N ARG A 165 12.70 -2.79 -2.72
CA ARG A 165 12.08 -3.92 -3.43
C ARG A 165 11.16 -3.37 -4.48
N LEU A 166 11.29 -3.85 -5.70
CA LEU A 166 10.56 -3.35 -6.86
C LEU A 166 9.93 -4.54 -7.58
N THR A 167 8.73 -4.37 -8.09
CA THR A 167 8.06 -5.31 -8.99
C THR A 167 7.24 -4.56 -10.01
N ALA A 168 7.24 -5.05 -11.24
CA ALA A 168 6.34 -4.64 -12.30
C ALA A 168 5.94 -5.89 -13.09
N ALA A 169 4.68 -5.97 -13.57
CA ALA A 169 4.14 -7.09 -14.34
C ALA A 169 3.53 -6.60 -15.65
#